data_9d7491795bf29c32074ce2d026d4fc12
#
_entry.id   9d7491795bf29c32074ce2d026d4fc12
#
_cell.length_a   1.000
_cell.length_b   1.000
_cell.length_c   1.000
_cell.angle_alpha   90.00
_cell.angle_beta   90.00
_cell.angle_gamma   90.00
#
_symmetry.space_group_name_H-M   'P 1'
#
loop_
_entity.id
_entity.type
_entity.pdbx_description
1 polymer ?
#
loop_
_entity_poly.entity_id
_entity_poly.type
_entity_poly.pdbx_seq_one_letter_code
_entity_poly.pdbx_strand_id
1 'polypeptide(L)'
;MQRLDLDAARGLAQSQTRRYFLGQSGYGLGMAALGQLLARDGLAAAPDSAGVVPSFTNPLAPKPSHFPGKAKSCIFIFLEGAPSQIDLYDPKPKLVELNGKPLPESLTKNVRFAFIKKETAVLLGSKRKFAKHGECGMEFSDFMPHLATCADDMLMVRSMHTDQFNHHPAQLSLLCGRPFFGLPTAGAWLTYGLGSESQDLP
;
A
#
# COMPACT_ATOMS: atom_id res chain seq x y z
N MET A 1 -2.41 -46.87 18.89
CA MET A 1 -2.02 -46.76 17.48
C MET A 1 -3.30 -46.84 16.65
N GLN A 2 -3.90 -45.67 16.36
CA GLN A 2 -5.15 -45.58 15.57
C GLN A 2 -4.85 -45.91 14.12
N ARG A 3 -5.56 -46.87 13.57
CA ARG A 3 -5.55 -47.12 12.11
C ARG A 3 -6.20 -45.89 11.47
N LEU A 4 -5.42 -45.12 10.73
CA LEU A 4 -5.92 -44.08 9.84
C LEU A 4 -6.93 -44.71 8.90
N ASP A 5 -8.15 -44.17 8.88
CA ASP A 5 -9.20 -44.61 7.99
C ASP A 5 -8.82 -44.24 6.56
N LEU A 6 -8.15 -45.16 5.88
CA LEU A 6 -7.66 -44.99 4.52
C LEU A 6 -8.80 -44.81 3.50
N ASP A 7 -10.00 -45.26 3.83
CA ASP A 7 -11.16 -45.15 2.95
C ASP A 7 -11.76 -43.72 3.02
N ALA A 8 -11.74 -43.10 4.21
CA ALA A 8 -12.11 -41.69 4.33
C ALA A 8 -11.11 -40.76 3.62
N ALA A 9 -9.80 -41.05 3.75
CA ALA A 9 -8.77 -40.28 3.05
C ALA A 9 -8.85 -40.44 1.52
N ARG A 10 -9.16 -41.62 1.02
CA ARG A 10 -9.39 -41.85 -0.42
C ARG A 10 -10.64 -41.14 -0.94
N GLY A 11 -11.74 -41.14 -0.16
CA GLY A 11 -12.96 -40.44 -0.51
C GLY A 11 -12.74 -38.93 -0.63
N LEU A 12 -11.98 -38.33 0.31
CA LEU A 12 -11.61 -36.91 0.29
C LEU A 12 -10.71 -36.58 -0.91
N ALA A 13 -9.71 -37.39 -1.20
CA ALA A 13 -8.82 -37.19 -2.33
C ALA A 13 -9.57 -37.27 -3.67
N GLN A 14 -10.51 -38.22 -3.81
CA GLN A 14 -11.33 -38.34 -5.02
C GLN A 14 -12.28 -37.13 -5.20
N SER A 15 -12.87 -36.60 -4.12
CA SER A 15 -13.74 -35.44 -4.20
C SER A 15 -12.96 -34.16 -4.53
N GLN A 16 -11.76 -33.99 -3.99
CA GLN A 16 -10.89 -32.88 -4.33
C GLN A 16 -10.41 -32.95 -5.79
N THR A 17 -10.09 -34.13 -6.30
CA THR A 17 -9.66 -34.31 -7.69
C THR A 17 -10.79 -34.01 -8.67
N ARG A 18 -12.03 -34.39 -8.38
CA ARG A 18 -13.21 -34.04 -9.21
C ARG A 18 -13.50 -32.55 -9.22
N ARG A 19 -13.48 -31.90 -8.07
CA ARG A 19 -13.65 -30.43 -7.97
C ARG A 19 -12.55 -29.69 -8.71
N TYR A 20 -11.32 -30.11 -8.55
CA TYR A 20 -10.18 -29.54 -9.25
C TYR A 20 -10.33 -29.74 -10.77
N PHE A 21 -10.65 -30.94 -11.22
CA PHE A 21 -10.86 -31.24 -12.64
C PHE A 21 -11.99 -30.40 -13.25
N LEU A 22 -13.14 -30.31 -12.60
CA LEU A 22 -14.28 -29.53 -13.09
C LEU A 22 -13.97 -28.02 -13.08
N GLY A 23 -13.26 -27.55 -12.07
CA GLY A 23 -12.80 -26.14 -12.01
C GLY A 23 -11.85 -25.81 -13.16
N GLN A 24 -10.84 -26.64 -13.38
CA GLN A 24 -9.87 -26.43 -14.46
C GLN A 24 -10.51 -26.60 -15.86
N SER A 25 -11.42 -27.54 -16.02
CA SER A 25 -12.13 -27.74 -17.30
C SER A 25 -13.04 -26.55 -17.62
N GLY A 26 -13.71 -25.98 -16.63
CA GLY A 26 -14.51 -24.77 -16.78
C GLY A 26 -13.70 -23.55 -17.20
N TYR A 27 -12.53 -23.37 -16.57
CA TYR A 27 -11.57 -22.31 -16.96
C TYR A 27 -11.02 -22.54 -18.37
N GLY A 28 -10.61 -23.75 -18.70
CA GLY A 28 -10.06 -24.10 -20.02
C GLY A 28 -11.07 -23.86 -21.15
N LEU A 29 -12.30 -24.30 -20.98
CA LEU A 29 -13.38 -24.09 -21.97
C LEU A 29 -13.79 -22.60 -22.05
N GLY A 30 -13.86 -21.91 -20.92
CA GLY A 30 -14.15 -20.47 -20.88
C GLY A 30 -13.08 -19.63 -21.57
N MET A 31 -11.81 -19.94 -21.36
CA MET A 31 -10.70 -19.28 -22.04
C MET A 31 -10.66 -19.57 -23.54
N ALA A 32 -10.96 -20.79 -23.97
CA ALA A 32 -11.05 -21.15 -25.37
C ALA A 32 -12.20 -20.41 -26.07
N ALA A 33 -13.38 -20.36 -25.42
CA ALA A 33 -14.54 -19.62 -25.94
C ALA A 33 -14.26 -18.11 -26.01
N LEU A 34 -13.64 -17.53 -24.98
CA LEU A 34 -13.27 -16.12 -24.94
C LEU A 34 -12.21 -15.82 -26.03
N GLY A 35 -11.22 -16.68 -26.18
CA GLY A 35 -10.21 -16.54 -27.24
C GLY A 35 -10.82 -16.55 -28.65
N GLN A 36 -11.79 -17.42 -28.91
CA GLN A 36 -12.53 -17.43 -30.17
C GLN A 36 -13.39 -16.17 -30.38
N LEU A 37 -14.06 -15.69 -29.35
CA LEU A 37 -14.84 -14.45 -29.42
C LEU A 37 -13.95 -13.24 -29.71
N LEU A 38 -12.83 -13.12 -29.02
CA LEU A 38 -11.86 -12.03 -29.23
C LEU A 38 -11.21 -12.09 -30.62
N ALA A 39 -10.93 -13.30 -31.12
CA ALA A 39 -10.42 -13.48 -32.50
C ALA A 39 -11.46 -13.09 -33.55
N ARG A 40 -12.73 -13.40 -33.31
CA ARG A 40 -13.84 -13.03 -34.21
C ARG A 40 -14.09 -11.52 -34.25
N ASP A 41 -13.86 -10.85 -33.13
CA ASP A 41 -14.00 -9.39 -33.01
C ASP A 41 -12.74 -8.63 -33.47
N GLY A 42 -11.73 -9.34 -33.98
CA GLY A 42 -10.47 -8.74 -34.44
C GLY A 42 -9.57 -8.22 -33.32
N LEU A 43 -9.87 -8.54 -32.05
CA LEU A 43 -9.13 -8.10 -30.87
C LEU A 43 -8.02 -9.08 -30.46
N ALA A 44 -7.98 -10.28 -31.04
CA ALA A 44 -6.89 -11.23 -30.91
C ALA A 44 -6.44 -11.68 -32.30
N ALA A 45 -5.13 -11.74 -32.52
CA ALA A 45 -4.58 -12.36 -33.73
C ALA A 45 -5.04 -13.84 -33.76
N ALA A 46 -5.55 -14.31 -34.92
CA ALA A 46 -5.86 -15.71 -35.08
C ALA A 46 -4.62 -16.56 -34.76
N PRO A 47 -4.70 -17.57 -33.90
CA PRO A 47 -3.56 -18.44 -33.70
C PRO A 47 -3.27 -19.17 -35.01
N ASP A 48 -2.11 -18.90 -35.59
CA ASP A 48 -1.57 -19.76 -36.63
C ASP A 48 -1.55 -21.18 -36.05
N SER A 49 -2.21 -22.11 -36.75
CA SER A 49 -2.53 -23.47 -36.34
C SER A 49 -1.30 -24.42 -36.34
N ALA A 50 -0.11 -23.90 -36.09
CA ALA A 50 1.08 -24.67 -35.82
C ALA A 50 1.38 -24.58 -34.31
N GLY A 51 1.00 -25.63 -33.59
CA GLY A 51 1.42 -26.05 -32.26
C GLY A 51 2.18 -25.06 -31.37
N VAL A 52 1.70 -23.84 -31.17
CA VAL A 52 2.28 -22.92 -30.18
C VAL A 52 1.78 -23.36 -28.82
N VAL A 53 2.60 -24.17 -28.14
CA VAL A 53 2.58 -24.20 -26.67
C VAL A 53 2.60 -22.74 -26.22
N PRO A 54 1.60 -22.25 -25.45
CA PRO A 54 1.66 -20.88 -24.98
C PRO A 54 3.00 -20.69 -24.29
N SER A 55 3.89 -19.93 -24.92
CA SER A 55 5.11 -19.48 -24.28
C SER A 55 4.65 -18.75 -23.01
N PHE A 56 5.00 -19.31 -21.87
CA PHE A 56 4.78 -18.66 -20.59
C PHE A 56 5.64 -17.40 -20.63
N THR A 57 5.06 -16.30 -21.08
CA THR A 57 5.74 -15.01 -21.03
C THR A 57 5.94 -14.72 -19.55
N ASN A 58 7.20 -14.57 -19.15
CA ASN A 58 7.54 -14.25 -17.77
C ASN A 58 6.71 -13.02 -17.34
N PRO A 59 5.79 -13.16 -16.37
CA PRO A 59 4.93 -12.05 -15.94
C PRO A 59 5.72 -10.90 -15.33
N LEU A 60 6.95 -11.15 -14.90
CA LEU A 60 7.90 -10.19 -14.33
C LEU A 60 8.81 -9.54 -15.38
N ALA A 61 8.72 -9.94 -16.65
CA ALA A 61 9.53 -9.30 -17.69
C ALA A 61 9.24 -7.79 -17.75
N PRO A 62 10.25 -6.93 -17.93
CA PRO A 62 10.07 -5.50 -18.08
C PRO A 62 9.07 -5.16 -19.17
N LYS A 63 8.13 -4.26 -18.89
CA LYS A 63 7.07 -3.83 -19.79
C LYS A 63 7.25 -2.36 -20.18
N PRO A 64 6.96 -1.99 -21.41
CA PRO A 64 7.00 -0.59 -21.81
C PRO A 64 5.96 0.21 -21.01
N SER A 65 6.33 1.40 -20.58
CA SER A 65 5.39 2.31 -19.91
C SER A 65 4.41 2.91 -20.95
N HIS A 66 3.17 3.17 -20.54
CA HIS A 66 2.16 3.81 -21.39
C HIS A 66 2.49 5.27 -21.73
N PHE A 67 3.29 5.92 -20.87
CA PHE A 67 3.69 7.32 -21.03
C PHE A 67 5.21 7.45 -20.85
N PRO A 68 5.85 8.43 -21.50
CA PRO A 68 7.27 8.69 -21.29
C PRO A 68 7.55 9.01 -19.82
N GLY A 69 8.37 8.19 -19.17
CA GLY A 69 8.79 8.40 -17.78
C GLY A 69 9.77 9.56 -17.67
N LYS A 70 9.50 10.50 -16.76
CA LYS A 70 10.47 11.57 -16.41
C LYS A 70 11.41 11.11 -15.29
N ALA A 71 10.89 10.36 -14.32
CA ALA A 71 11.68 9.80 -13.22
C ALA A 71 12.34 8.49 -13.67
N LYS A 72 13.62 8.33 -13.35
CA LYS A 72 14.40 7.11 -13.63
C LYS A 72 14.30 6.11 -12.49
N SER A 73 14.16 6.58 -11.28
CA SER A 73 14.12 5.77 -10.06
C SER A 73 13.16 6.38 -9.05
N CYS A 74 12.53 5.52 -8.27
CA CYS A 74 11.68 5.92 -7.16
C CYS A 74 12.08 5.13 -5.91
N ILE A 75 12.33 5.84 -4.81
CA ILE A 75 12.58 5.23 -3.50
C ILE A 75 11.38 5.58 -2.62
N PHE A 76 10.64 4.57 -2.21
CA PHE A 76 9.55 4.73 -1.25
C PHE A 76 10.05 4.44 0.16
N ILE A 77 10.11 5.49 1.01
CA ILE A 77 10.54 5.37 2.40
C ILE A 77 9.29 5.40 3.28
N PHE A 78 9.02 4.28 3.93
CA PHE A 78 7.95 4.15 4.91
C PHE A 78 8.55 4.07 6.32
N LEU A 79 8.19 5.04 7.16
CA LEU A 79 8.64 5.08 8.55
C LEU A 79 7.54 4.54 9.46
N GLU A 80 7.66 3.28 9.82
CA GLU A 80 6.73 2.61 10.74
C GLU A 80 6.70 3.30 12.10
N GLY A 81 5.51 3.36 12.72
CA GLY A 81 5.30 4.02 14.00
C GLY A 81 5.15 5.54 13.90
N ALA A 82 5.37 6.11 12.74
CA ALA A 82 5.20 7.53 12.40
C ALA A 82 5.96 8.50 13.31
N PRO A 83 6.97 9.20 12.81
CA PRO A 83 7.62 10.27 13.55
C PRO A 83 6.61 11.39 13.82
N SER A 84 6.78 12.10 14.95
CA SER A 84 5.88 13.19 15.35
C SER A 84 5.99 14.37 14.38
N GLN A 85 5.03 14.56 13.49
CA GLN A 85 5.02 15.65 12.53
C GLN A 85 5.03 17.03 13.21
N ILE A 86 4.38 17.16 14.38
CA ILE A 86 4.33 18.42 15.13
C ILE A 86 5.68 18.80 15.76
N ASP A 87 6.60 17.86 15.88
CA ASP A 87 7.95 18.09 16.36
C ASP A 87 8.96 18.24 15.23
N LEU A 88 8.61 17.94 13.99
CA LEU A 88 9.55 17.87 12.87
C LEU A 88 9.31 18.96 11.80
N TYR A 89 8.10 19.11 11.28
CA TYR A 89 7.84 19.97 10.12
C TYR A 89 6.44 20.62 10.09
N ASP A 90 5.63 20.42 11.12
CA ASP A 90 4.29 21.01 11.21
C ASP A 90 4.10 21.71 12.56
N PRO A 91 4.71 22.91 12.78
CA PRO A 91 4.61 23.61 14.04
C PRO A 91 3.18 24.00 14.36
N LYS A 92 2.81 23.85 15.63
CA LYS A 92 1.48 24.22 16.15
C LYS A 92 1.64 25.24 17.28
N PRO A 93 1.79 26.55 16.97
CA PRO A 93 2.00 27.59 17.99
C PRO A 93 0.91 27.58 19.06
N LYS A 94 -0.35 27.37 18.66
CA LYS A 94 -1.49 27.28 19.59
C LYS A 94 -1.35 26.12 20.58
N LEU A 95 -0.80 25.01 20.16
CA LEU A 95 -0.54 23.86 21.04
C LEU A 95 0.56 24.19 22.07
N VAL A 96 1.55 24.98 21.69
CA VAL A 96 2.60 25.46 22.60
C VAL A 96 2.00 26.40 23.65
N GLU A 97 1.13 27.34 23.29
CA GLU A 97 0.43 28.23 24.22
C GLU A 97 -0.46 27.47 25.22
N LEU A 98 -1.04 26.37 24.78
CA LEU A 98 -1.94 25.55 25.57
C LEU A 98 -1.23 24.41 26.29
N ASN A 99 0.11 24.34 26.24
CA ASN A 99 0.87 23.27 26.87
C ASN A 99 0.56 23.14 28.37
N GLY A 100 0.28 21.91 28.81
CA GLY A 100 -0.09 21.61 30.21
C GLY A 100 -1.53 21.95 30.58
N LYS A 101 -2.32 22.56 29.70
CA LYS A 101 -3.74 22.85 29.94
C LYS A 101 -4.61 21.62 29.62
N PRO A 102 -5.79 21.50 30.28
CA PRO A 102 -6.74 20.43 29.94
C PRO A 102 -7.18 20.49 28.48
N LEU A 103 -7.63 19.35 27.94
CA LEU A 103 -8.21 19.29 26.61
C LEU A 103 -9.47 20.18 26.51
N PRO A 104 -9.54 21.09 25.54
CA PRO A 104 -10.75 21.89 25.29
C PRO A 104 -11.93 21.00 24.88
N GLU A 105 -13.14 21.33 25.33
CA GLU A 105 -14.35 20.58 24.94
C GLU A 105 -14.54 20.53 23.41
N SER A 106 -14.15 21.59 22.69
CA SER A 106 -14.21 21.62 21.23
C SER A 106 -13.45 20.48 20.56
N LEU A 107 -12.38 19.99 21.17
CA LEU A 107 -11.59 18.85 20.67
C LEU A 107 -12.11 17.49 21.17
N THR A 108 -12.91 17.48 22.25
CA THR A 108 -13.34 16.22 22.87
C THR A 108 -14.75 15.80 22.51
N LYS A 109 -15.59 16.73 22.03
CA LYS A 109 -17.04 16.53 21.85
C LYS A 109 -17.38 15.41 20.86
N ASN A 110 -16.59 15.25 19.79
CA ASN A 110 -16.85 14.29 18.71
C ASN A 110 -15.73 13.28 18.48
N VAL A 111 -14.74 13.20 19.39
CA VAL A 111 -13.60 12.32 19.24
C VAL A 111 -13.68 11.17 20.23
N ARG A 112 -13.52 9.95 19.72
CA ARG A 112 -13.39 8.75 20.52
C ARG A 112 -11.92 8.53 20.86
N PHE A 113 -11.58 8.62 22.13
CA PHE A 113 -10.24 8.30 22.62
C PHE A 113 -10.17 6.82 22.99
N ALA A 114 -9.16 6.11 22.45
CA ALA A 114 -8.99 4.68 22.70
C ALA A 114 -8.39 4.38 24.08
N PHE A 115 -7.36 5.15 24.47
CA PHE A 115 -6.57 4.84 25.69
C PHE A 115 -6.37 6.07 26.60
N ILE A 116 -6.86 7.24 26.20
CA ILE A 116 -6.67 8.49 26.95
C ILE A 116 -7.92 8.78 27.78
N LYS A 117 -7.73 9.01 29.08
CA LYS A 117 -8.80 9.51 29.95
C LYS A 117 -8.95 11.00 29.75
N LYS A 118 -10.09 11.43 29.20
CA LYS A 118 -10.36 12.83 28.85
C LYS A 118 -10.21 13.78 30.03
N GLU A 119 -10.59 13.31 31.21
CA GLU A 119 -10.65 14.10 32.44
C GLU A 119 -9.25 14.48 32.98
N THR A 120 -8.25 13.67 32.67
CA THR A 120 -6.88 13.86 33.17
C THR A 120 -5.88 14.20 32.06
N ALA A 121 -6.32 14.17 30.82
CA ALA A 121 -5.44 14.46 29.69
C ALA A 121 -5.13 15.96 29.60
N VAL A 122 -3.86 16.27 29.39
CA VAL A 122 -3.37 17.62 29.15
C VAL A 122 -2.72 17.73 27.76
N LEU A 123 -2.74 18.91 27.19
CA LEU A 123 -2.09 19.20 25.93
C LEU A 123 -0.57 19.24 26.10
N LEU A 124 0.15 18.67 25.11
CA LEU A 124 1.59 18.71 25.04
C LEU A 124 2.03 19.50 23.81
N GLY A 125 2.62 20.67 24.01
CA GLY A 125 3.23 21.47 22.96
C GLY A 125 4.64 21.00 22.64
N SER A 126 5.06 21.15 21.39
CA SER A 126 6.43 20.87 20.98
C SER A 126 7.43 21.80 21.67
N LYS A 127 8.56 21.26 22.11
CA LYS A 127 9.69 22.01 22.67
C LYS A 127 10.73 22.36 21.59
N ARG A 128 10.47 21.98 20.33
CA ARG A 128 11.39 22.19 19.22
C ARG A 128 11.35 23.63 18.72
N LYS A 129 12.49 24.08 18.22
CA LYS A 129 12.59 25.37 17.53
C LYS A 129 12.39 25.14 16.04
N PHE A 130 11.56 25.94 15.43
CA PHE A 130 11.29 25.90 14.00
C PHE A 130 11.86 27.14 13.31
N ALA A 131 12.39 26.92 12.11
CA ALA A 131 12.86 27.97 11.22
C ALA A 131 12.38 27.71 9.79
N LYS A 132 12.29 28.77 9.01
CA LYS A 132 11.99 28.68 7.57
C LYS A 132 13.28 28.41 6.81
N HIS A 133 13.20 27.51 5.84
CA HIS A 133 14.30 27.07 5.00
C HIS A 133 13.93 27.13 3.53
N GLY A 134 14.96 27.33 2.68
CA GLY A 134 14.80 27.47 1.24
C GLY A 134 14.09 28.75 0.81
N GLU A 135 13.98 28.95 -0.48
CA GLU A 135 13.19 30.04 -1.08
C GLU A 135 11.69 29.83 -0.89
N CYS A 136 11.26 28.55 -0.84
CA CYS A 136 9.87 28.16 -0.57
C CYS A 136 9.40 28.52 0.86
N GLY A 137 10.34 28.80 1.79
CA GLY A 137 10.04 29.13 3.17
C GLY A 137 9.40 27.99 3.98
N MET A 138 9.70 26.74 3.64
CA MET A 138 9.21 25.57 4.36
C MET A 138 9.79 25.50 5.77
N GLU A 139 8.92 25.19 6.74
CA GLU A 139 9.31 25.15 8.15
C GLU A 139 9.81 23.76 8.55
N PHE A 140 10.99 23.71 9.15
CA PHE A 140 11.58 22.51 9.77
C PHE A 140 12.02 22.81 11.19
N SER A 141 11.99 21.77 12.03
CA SER A 141 12.53 21.86 13.37
C SER A 141 14.07 21.70 13.36
N ASP A 142 14.67 22.12 14.45
CA ASP A 142 16.10 21.95 14.75
C ASP A 142 16.57 20.48 14.77
N PHE A 143 15.62 19.55 14.71
CA PHE A 143 15.88 18.11 14.66
C PHE A 143 16.22 17.58 13.25
N MET A 144 15.93 18.35 12.21
CA MET A 144 16.07 17.92 10.81
C MET A 144 16.99 18.85 9.99
N PRO A 145 18.22 19.11 10.44
CA PRO A 145 19.10 20.07 9.79
C PRO A 145 19.47 19.68 8.35
N HIS A 146 19.63 18.39 8.09
CA HIS A 146 20.00 17.91 6.74
C HIS A 146 18.81 17.90 5.79
N LEU A 147 17.61 17.53 6.25
CA LEU A 147 16.42 17.55 5.41
C LEU A 147 16.03 18.99 5.06
N ALA A 148 16.23 19.92 5.98
CA ALA A 148 15.96 21.34 5.79
C ALA A 148 16.79 21.95 4.64
N THR A 149 17.97 21.42 4.31
CA THR A 149 18.76 21.88 3.16
C THR A 149 18.16 21.51 1.80
N CYS A 150 17.22 20.56 1.78
CA CYS A 150 16.52 20.12 0.57
C CYS A 150 15.11 20.73 0.46
N ALA A 151 14.80 21.80 1.21
CA ALA A 151 13.45 22.36 1.31
C ALA A 151 12.84 22.69 -0.05
N ASP A 152 13.61 23.27 -0.96
CA ASP A 152 13.14 23.68 -2.28
C ASP A 152 12.93 22.51 -3.26
N ASP A 153 13.50 21.35 -2.98
CA ASP A 153 13.33 20.12 -3.75
C ASP A 153 12.14 19.27 -3.25
N MET A 154 11.45 19.71 -2.21
CA MET A 154 10.42 18.94 -1.51
C MET A 154 9.02 19.50 -1.71
N LEU A 155 8.04 18.59 -1.78
CA LEU A 155 6.62 18.91 -1.63
C LEU A 155 6.11 18.35 -0.28
N MET A 156 5.63 19.22 0.59
CA MET A 156 5.06 18.85 1.88
C MET A 156 3.52 18.81 1.83
N VAL A 157 2.94 17.62 1.98
CA VAL A 157 1.48 17.45 2.03
C VAL A 157 1.04 17.33 3.49
N ARG A 158 0.62 18.44 4.09
CA ARG A 158 0.21 18.51 5.51
C ARG A 158 -1.24 18.08 5.76
N SER A 159 -2.04 17.92 4.73
CA SER A 159 -3.47 17.56 4.83
C SER A 159 -3.74 16.05 4.85
N MET A 160 -2.70 15.22 4.83
CA MET A 160 -2.86 13.77 4.92
C MET A 160 -3.44 13.38 6.27
N HIS A 161 -4.47 12.54 6.27
CA HIS A 161 -5.09 12.00 7.48
C HIS A 161 -5.64 10.60 7.21
N THR A 162 -5.95 9.89 8.27
CA THR A 162 -6.63 8.60 8.22
C THR A 162 -7.66 8.53 9.35
N ASP A 163 -8.76 7.82 9.11
CA ASP A 163 -9.77 7.53 10.13
C ASP A 163 -9.34 6.43 11.11
N GLN A 164 -8.17 5.81 10.84
CA GLN A 164 -7.65 4.74 11.65
C GLN A 164 -6.82 5.30 12.81
N PHE A 165 -7.23 5.01 14.04
CA PHE A 165 -6.51 5.43 15.25
C PHE A 165 -5.38 4.47 15.67
N ASN A 166 -5.35 3.24 15.11
CA ASN A 166 -4.33 2.24 15.40
C ASN A 166 -3.31 2.18 14.26
N HIS A 167 -2.04 1.94 14.62
CA HIS A 167 -0.92 1.91 13.66
C HIS A 167 -1.14 0.91 12.52
N HIS A 168 -1.41 -0.38 12.81
CA HIS A 168 -1.50 -1.42 11.78
C HIS A 168 -2.60 -1.14 10.72
N PRO A 169 -3.85 -0.84 11.07
CA PRO A 169 -4.85 -0.48 10.08
C PRO A 169 -4.49 0.80 9.30
N ALA A 170 -3.87 1.79 9.96
CA ALA A 170 -3.43 3.02 9.31
C ALA A 170 -2.31 2.76 8.29
N GLN A 171 -1.36 1.89 8.62
CA GLN A 171 -0.29 1.45 7.71
C GLN A 171 -0.85 0.73 6.49
N LEU A 172 -1.79 -0.19 6.69
CA LEU A 172 -2.48 -0.86 5.59
C LEU A 172 -3.23 0.13 4.70
N SER A 173 -3.93 1.11 5.30
CA SER A 173 -4.60 2.17 4.55
C SER A 173 -3.63 2.96 3.67
N LEU A 174 -2.44 3.27 4.17
CA LEU A 174 -1.41 3.97 3.41
C LEU A 174 -0.81 3.11 2.30
N LEU A 175 -0.49 1.84 2.60
CA LEU A 175 0.25 0.95 1.68
C LEU A 175 -0.65 0.29 0.64
N CYS A 176 -1.89 -0.04 0.99
CA CYS A 176 -2.81 -0.83 0.18
C CYS A 176 -4.14 -0.11 -0.13
N GLY A 177 -4.36 1.09 0.41
CA GLY A 177 -5.59 1.86 0.25
C GLY A 177 -6.76 1.44 1.13
N ARG A 178 -6.60 0.40 1.98
CA ARG A 178 -7.64 -0.09 2.90
C ARG A 178 -7.05 -0.63 4.20
N PRO A 179 -7.79 -0.55 5.34
CA PRO A 179 -7.27 -0.91 6.66
C PRO A 179 -7.31 -2.41 6.97
N PHE A 180 -7.33 -3.29 5.98
CA PHE A 180 -7.37 -4.74 6.16
C PHE A 180 -6.49 -5.46 5.13
N PHE A 181 -6.10 -6.69 5.47
CA PHE A 181 -5.22 -7.52 4.66
C PHE A 181 -5.85 -7.99 3.35
N GLY A 182 -5.00 -8.45 2.43
CA GLY A 182 -5.38 -9.12 1.19
C GLY A 182 -5.31 -8.24 -0.05
N LEU A 183 -4.93 -6.97 0.06
CA LEU A 183 -4.71 -6.10 -1.09
C LEU A 183 -3.22 -5.92 -1.38
N PRO A 184 -2.84 -5.82 -2.67
CA PRO A 184 -1.46 -5.55 -3.06
C PRO A 184 -1.02 -4.16 -2.62
N THR A 185 0.26 -4.03 -2.25
CA THR A 185 0.89 -2.75 -1.99
C THR A 185 1.20 -1.99 -3.28
N ALA A 186 1.55 -0.70 -3.16
CA ALA A 186 1.98 0.09 -4.31
C ALA A 186 3.17 -0.55 -5.05
N GLY A 187 4.14 -1.14 -4.33
CA GLY A 187 5.26 -1.85 -4.94
C GLY A 187 4.82 -3.08 -5.72
N ALA A 188 3.88 -3.87 -5.19
CA ALA A 188 3.31 -5.02 -5.90
C ALA A 188 2.59 -4.61 -7.19
N TRP A 189 1.85 -3.49 -7.18
CA TRP A 189 1.22 -2.94 -8.37
C TRP A 189 2.23 -2.46 -9.41
N LEU A 190 3.32 -1.84 -8.98
CA LEU A 190 4.40 -1.41 -9.89
C LEU A 190 5.07 -2.61 -10.55
N THR A 191 5.41 -3.65 -9.79
CA THR A 191 5.98 -4.89 -10.33
C THR A 191 5.02 -5.59 -11.29
N TYR A 192 3.72 -5.64 -10.97
CA TYR A 192 2.72 -6.20 -11.86
C TYR A 192 2.58 -5.41 -13.17
N GLY A 193 2.55 -4.08 -13.08
CA GLY A 193 2.35 -3.20 -14.23
C GLY A 193 3.57 -3.02 -15.12
N LEU A 194 4.76 -2.85 -14.53
CA LEU A 194 6.00 -2.52 -15.24
C LEU A 194 6.96 -3.70 -15.35
N GLY A 195 6.75 -4.77 -14.60
CA GLY A 195 7.68 -5.87 -14.48
C GLY A 195 8.82 -5.57 -13.50
N SER A 196 9.83 -6.41 -13.52
CA SER A 196 11.03 -6.29 -12.69
C SER A 196 12.28 -6.50 -13.54
N GLU A 197 13.34 -5.75 -13.26
CA GLU A 197 14.67 -6.01 -13.83
C GLU A 197 15.29 -7.27 -13.22
N SER A 198 14.95 -7.59 -11.98
CA SER A 198 15.32 -8.85 -11.34
C SER A 198 14.37 -9.95 -11.77
N GLN A 199 14.92 -11.05 -12.28
CA GLN A 199 14.13 -12.23 -12.67
C GLN A 199 14.05 -13.27 -11.55
N ASP A 200 14.90 -13.17 -10.55
CA ASP A 200 15.00 -14.11 -9.44
C ASP A 200 14.21 -13.63 -8.21
N LEU A 201 14.13 -12.32 -8.01
CA LEU A 201 13.38 -11.69 -6.90
C LEU A 201 12.60 -10.50 -7.47
N PRO A 202 11.28 -10.48 -7.31
CA PRO A 202 10.43 -9.37 -7.72
C PRO A 202 10.62 -8.13 -6.83
#